data_42531789456ddb1a37dc852e3715e0b3
#
_entry.id   42531789456ddb1a37dc852e3715e0b3
#
_cell.length_a   1.000
_cell.length_b   1.000
_cell.length_c   1.000
_cell.angle_alpha   90.00
_cell.angle_beta   90.00
_cell.angle_gamma   90.00
#
_symmetry.space_group_name_H-M   'P 1'
#
loop_
_entity.id
_entity.type
_entity.pdbx_description
1 polymer ?
#
loop_
_entity_poly.entity_id
_entity_poly.type
_entity_poly.pdbx_seq_one_letter_code
_entity_poly.pdbx_strand_id
1 'polypeptide(L)'
;MPLNRRNFLERTAVTGAGVALAGAVGAVPAEAEGLAGDGGARRKKRYALTVMGTTDLHGNVFNWDYFTDAEFDDKAHNDVGLAKISTLVGQVRAEKGRRNTLLIDAGDTIQGTQLSYYYAKVDPITGAGGPVHPMARAMNAIGYDAAAVGNHEFNYGIPTLRKFEEQCDFPLLAANALDAKSLRPAFRPYVIKRVCTPHGRDVRVAILGLTNPGIAIWDKANVQGKMVFPGLEEQAAKWVPKLRSMGADVVIVAAHSGSSGTSSYGDQLPYVENAAALVAERVPGIDAILVGHAHTEIPEYRVTNKESGKQVVLSEPLKWGQRLTLFDFGLVWERGRWQVESVSAKVLNSNTVAEDRRITGLLVKEHRKVVAYVNQVIGTSSAVMSAAEAAYKDTPIIDFINHVQAETVKAALAGTAHASLPVLSQASCFSRTASVPAGKVTIREVAGLYPFENTLEARLLTGAQLRAYLEFSARYYVRTAPGAPVDPAKLTNAESIPDYNYDVVSGLSYEIDIAKEPGSRIVNLSFQGKPLDDAAEFVLAVNNYRASGGGNFPHVARSKQLWANSEEIRNTIIGWVKAKGSIDVGAFASVDWKLTRDGVPVF
;
A
#
# COMPACT_ATOMS: atom_id res chain seq x y z
N MET A 1 13.07 22.22 18.61
CA MET A 1 13.20 23.01 17.36
C MET A 1 12.94 22.04 16.23
N PRO A 2 11.96 22.22 15.37
CA PRO A 2 11.69 21.32 14.27
C PRO A 2 12.72 21.57 13.15
N LEU A 3 13.39 20.50 12.71
CA LEU A 3 14.30 20.51 11.57
C LEU A 3 13.51 20.70 10.28
N ASN A 4 13.78 21.78 9.58
CA ASN A 4 13.14 22.21 8.37
C ASN A 4 13.68 21.40 7.16
N ARG A 5 12.79 20.76 6.40
CA ARG A 5 13.06 19.88 5.24
C ARG A 5 13.85 20.52 4.08
N ARG A 6 14.10 21.82 4.11
CA ARG A 6 14.81 22.56 3.04
C ARG A 6 16.32 22.30 2.96
N ASN A 7 16.94 21.78 4.01
CA ASN A 7 18.41 21.63 4.05
C ASN A 7 18.94 20.26 3.59
N PHE A 8 18.07 19.36 3.11
CA PHE A 8 18.50 18.03 2.67
C PHE A 8 18.74 17.93 1.15
N LEU A 9 18.20 18.84 0.35
CA LEU A 9 18.25 18.78 -1.13
C LEU A 9 19.39 19.61 -1.78
N GLU A 10 20.18 20.37 -1.03
CA GLU A 10 21.20 21.25 -1.62
C GLU A 10 22.66 20.73 -1.59
N ARG A 11 22.90 19.45 -1.26
CA ARG A 11 24.30 18.94 -1.18
C ARG A 11 24.63 17.76 -2.08
N THR A 12 23.95 17.55 -3.19
CA THR A 12 24.38 16.53 -4.17
C THR A 12 24.24 17.04 -5.61
N ALA A 13 25.03 18.00 -5.93
CA ALA A 13 25.37 18.30 -7.31
C ALA A 13 26.81 18.86 -7.30
N VAL A 14 27.78 18.05 -7.70
CA VAL A 14 28.98 18.44 -8.49
C VAL A 14 29.90 17.22 -8.67
N THR A 15 30.21 17.01 -9.92
CA THR A 15 31.31 16.42 -10.65
C THR A 15 31.25 14.94 -11.02
N GLY A 16 30.88 14.76 -12.29
CA GLY A 16 31.35 13.68 -13.11
C GLY A 16 32.70 13.99 -13.72
N ALA A 17 33.60 13.04 -13.70
CA ALA A 17 34.70 12.94 -14.66
C ALA A 17 35.12 11.47 -14.74
N GLY A 18 34.92 10.86 -15.90
CA GLY A 18 35.37 9.52 -16.19
C GLY A 18 36.88 9.44 -16.36
N VAL A 19 37.48 8.35 -15.91
CA VAL A 19 38.73 7.83 -16.45
C VAL A 19 38.61 6.31 -16.50
N ALA A 20 38.66 5.77 -17.70
CA ALA A 20 38.93 4.37 -17.95
C ALA A 20 40.43 4.09 -17.79
N LEU A 21 40.77 3.04 -17.05
CA LEU A 21 42.10 2.42 -17.16
C LEU A 21 41.95 0.90 -17.01
N ALA A 22 42.28 0.25 -18.13
CA ALA A 22 42.55 -1.15 -18.21
C ALA A 22 43.97 -1.46 -17.67
N GLY A 23 44.13 -2.65 -17.12
CA GLY A 23 45.48 -3.18 -17.05
C GLY A 23 45.84 -4.05 -15.86
N ALA A 24 46.05 -5.29 -16.22
CA ALA A 24 47.14 -6.18 -15.79
C ALA A 24 46.98 -7.02 -14.53
N VAL A 25 46.84 -8.28 -14.80
CA VAL A 25 47.13 -9.44 -13.95
C VAL A 25 48.59 -9.41 -13.51
N GLY A 26 48.82 -9.47 -12.23
CA GLY A 26 50.14 -9.68 -11.62
C GLY A 26 50.07 -10.75 -10.54
N ALA A 27 50.53 -11.95 -10.86
CA ALA A 27 50.80 -12.99 -9.90
C ALA A 27 51.98 -12.59 -9.03
N VAL A 28 51.88 -12.78 -7.71
CA VAL A 28 52.99 -12.65 -6.77
C VAL A 28 53.23 -14.01 -6.13
N PRO A 29 54.52 -14.46 -6.06
CA PRO A 29 54.85 -15.81 -5.63
C PRO A 29 54.83 -15.99 -4.10
N ALA A 30 54.67 -17.24 -3.71
CA ALA A 30 54.80 -17.68 -2.34
C ALA A 30 56.25 -17.64 -1.90
N GLU A 31 56.55 -16.96 -0.82
CA GLU A 31 57.77 -17.20 -0.02
C GLU A 31 57.36 -17.68 1.36
N ALA A 32 57.86 -18.86 1.69
CA ALA A 32 57.86 -19.46 3.02
C ALA A 32 59.15 -19.04 3.72
N GLU A 33 59.01 -18.63 4.98
CA GLU A 33 59.97 -18.67 6.08
C GLU A 33 59.34 -17.90 7.24
N GLY A 34 59.20 -18.36 8.44
CA GLY A 34 59.97 -19.19 9.31
C GLY A 34 59.74 -18.66 10.73
N LEU A 35 59.18 -19.47 11.61
CA LEU A 35 59.31 -19.55 13.08
C LEU A 35 59.51 -18.21 13.87
N ALA A 36 58.51 -17.86 14.65
CA ALA A 36 58.64 -17.72 16.11
C ALA A 36 57.30 -17.43 16.76
N GLY A 37 56.98 -18.15 17.82
CA GLY A 37 55.69 -18.13 18.51
C GLY A 37 55.38 -16.78 19.17
N ASP A 38 54.15 -16.50 19.17
CA ASP A 38 53.47 -15.99 20.36
C ASP A 38 51.96 -16.08 20.17
N GLY A 39 51.26 -16.41 21.22
CA GLY A 39 49.83 -16.35 21.49
C GLY A 39 48.89 -16.43 20.29
N GLY A 40 48.55 -17.63 19.84
CA GLY A 40 47.55 -17.82 18.79
C GLY A 40 46.20 -17.19 19.15
N ALA A 41 45.98 -15.97 18.77
CA ALA A 41 44.66 -15.38 18.69
C ALA A 41 43.85 -16.26 17.73
N ARG A 42 43.04 -17.19 18.25
CA ARG A 42 42.15 -18.03 17.45
C ARG A 42 41.39 -17.10 16.51
N ARG A 43 41.70 -17.21 15.21
CA ARG A 43 41.01 -16.43 14.17
C ARG A 43 39.51 -16.59 14.40
N LYS A 44 38.82 -15.49 14.74
CA LYS A 44 37.38 -15.52 15.00
C LYS A 44 36.67 -16.06 13.76
N LYS A 45 35.80 -17.06 13.95
CA LYS A 45 35.01 -17.58 12.85
C LYS A 45 34.04 -16.48 12.39
N ARG A 46 34.00 -16.18 11.11
CA ARG A 46 33.12 -15.20 10.49
C ARG A 46 32.19 -15.85 9.48
N TYR A 47 31.01 -15.32 9.32
CA TYR A 47 30.02 -15.80 8.37
C TYR A 47 29.23 -14.63 7.80
N ALA A 48 28.93 -14.66 6.50
CA ALA A 48 28.11 -13.68 5.83
C ALA A 48 26.72 -14.27 5.55
N LEU A 49 25.67 -13.54 5.94
CA LEU A 49 24.28 -13.87 5.68
C LEU A 49 23.62 -12.71 4.93
N THR A 50 22.90 -13.01 3.86
CA THR A 50 22.10 -12.01 3.14
C THR A 50 20.61 -12.32 3.32
N VAL A 51 19.81 -11.32 3.71
CA VAL A 51 18.36 -11.42 3.76
C VAL A 51 17.77 -10.48 2.72
N MET A 52 17.04 -11.05 1.76
CA MET A 52 16.33 -10.32 0.72
C MET A 52 14.91 -10.01 1.19
N GLY A 53 14.37 -8.86 0.76
CA GLY A 53 13.05 -8.42 1.16
C GLY A 53 12.25 -7.78 0.05
N THR A 54 10.94 -8.13 -0.01
CA THR A 54 9.91 -7.46 -0.80
C THR A 54 8.82 -6.94 0.11
N THR A 55 7.98 -6.05 -0.39
CA THR A 55 6.77 -5.54 0.27
C THR A 55 5.79 -5.03 -0.77
N ASP A 56 4.52 -4.90 -0.37
CA ASP A 56 3.49 -4.22 -1.17
C ASP A 56 3.43 -4.71 -2.62
N LEU A 57 3.46 -6.05 -2.80
CA LEU A 57 3.45 -6.69 -4.11
C LEU A 57 2.13 -6.50 -4.84
N HIS A 58 1.01 -6.35 -4.10
CA HIS A 58 -0.31 -5.98 -4.61
C HIS A 58 -0.75 -6.78 -5.86
N GLY A 59 -0.45 -8.08 -5.90
CA GLY A 59 -0.85 -8.95 -7.01
C GLY A 59 -0.04 -8.79 -8.29
N ASN A 60 1.07 -8.08 -8.27
CA ASN A 60 1.91 -7.89 -9.44
C ASN A 60 2.87 -9.08 -9.63
N VAL A 61 2.52 -9.97 -10.56
CA VAL A 61 3.39 -11.08 -10.99
C VAL A 61 4.18 -10.71 -12.23
N PHE A 62 3.49 -10.15 -13.23
CA PHE A 62 4.03 -9.75 -14.52
C PHE A 62 4.31 -8.25 -14.54
N ASN A 63 5.18 -7.81 -15.44
CA ASN A 63 5.31 -6.40 -15.79
C ASN A 63 4.14 -5.97 -16.67
N TRP A 64 2.93 -5.93 -16.11
CA TRP A 64 1.68 -5.76 -16.85
C TRP A 64 0.65 -4.94 -16.07
N ASP A 65 0.07 -3.95 -16.73
CA ASP A 65 -1.06 -3.20 -16.24
C ASP A 65 -2.37 -3.74 -16.86
N TYR A 66 -3.19 -4.38 -16.04
CA TYR A 66 -4.48 -4.94 -16.46
C TYR A 66 -5.56 -3.89 -16.72
N PHE A 67 -5.39 -2.65 -16.30
CA PHE A 67 -6.34 -1.57 -16.58
C PHE A 67 -6.12 -0.96 -17.96
N THR A 68 -4.88 -0.91 -18.41
CA THR A 68 -4.52 -0.43 -19.74
C THR A 68 -4.34 -1.56 -20.76
N ASP A 69 -4.23 -2.81 -20.28
CA ASP A 69 -3.94 -4.02 -21.05
C ASP A 69 -2.63 -3.89 -21.85
N ALA A 70 -1.61 -3.41 -21.17
CA ALA A 70 -0.28 -3.15 -21.72
C ALA A 70 0.81 -3.45 -20.69
N GLU A 71 2.06 -3.47 -21.15
CA GLU A 71 3.22 -3.48 -20.27
C GLU A 71 3.16 -2.27 -19.34
N PHE A 72 3.47 -2.49 -18.04
CA PHE A 72 3.42 -1.41 -17.05
C PHE A 72 4.51 -0.38 -17.33
N ASP A 73 4.13 0.90 -17.32
CA ASP A 73 5.03 2.05 -17.42
C ASP A 73 4.46 3.19 -16.57
N ASP A 74 5.30 3.82 -15.74
CA ASP A 74 4.96 5.00 -14.97
C ASP A 74 5.87 6.18 -15.36
N LYS A 75 5.64 7.36 -14.76
CA LYS A 75 6.45 8.57 -15.05
C LYS A 75 7.94 8.41 -14.77
N ALA A 76 8.33 7.47 -13.92
CA ALA A 76 9.71 7.16 -13.58
C ALA A 76 10.24 5.96 -14.37
N HIS A 77 9.44 5.43 -15.30
CA HIS A 77 9.74 4.25 -16.12
C HIS A 77 10.16 3.04 -15.27
N ASN A 78 9.42 2.82 -14.16
CA ASN A 78 9.64 1.63 -13.34
C ASN A 78 9.00 0.41 -14.00
N ASP A 79 9.67 -0.71 -13.87
CA ASP A 79 9.11 -2.04 -14.09
C ASP A 79 8.56 -2.63 -12.79
N VAL A 80 7.63 -3.55 -12.89
CA VAL A 80 6.97 -4.20 -11.76
C VAL A 80 7.01 -5.73 -11.88
N GLY A 81 6.66 -6.41 -10.81
CA GLY A 81 6.27 -7.81 -10.82
C GLY A 81 7.27 -8.80 -10.24
N LEU A 82 6.70 -9.84 -9.63
CA LEU A 82 7.44 -10.94 -9.02
C LEU A 82 8.34 -11.70 -10.01
N ALA A 83 8.00 -11.71 -11.31
CA ALA A 83 8.82 -12.36 -12.31
C ALA A 83 10.19 -11.67 -12.45
N LYS A 84 10.26 -10.35 -12.34
CA LYS A 84 11.52 -9.61 -12.32
C LYS A 84 12.26 -9.76 -11.00
N ILE A 85 11.54 -9.71 -9.86
CA ILE A 85 12.09 -10.01 -8.55
C ILE A 85 12.71 -11.41 -8.51
N SER A 86 12.08 -12.41 -9.13
CA SER A 86 12.63 -13.77 -9.24
C SER A 86 14.01 -13.78 -9.91
N THR A 87 14.21 -13.00 -10.96
CA THR A 87 15.52 -12.88 -11.62
C THR A 87 16.55 -12.28 -10.69
N LEU A 88 16.23 -11.16 -9.99
CA LEU A 88 17.14 -10.54 -9.01
C LEU A 88 17.49 -11.51 -7.88
N VAL A 89 16.50 -12.21 -7.31
CA VAL A 89 16.71 -13.23 -6.28
C VAL A 89 17.64 -14.34 -6.78
N GLY A 90 17.45 -14.79 -8.03
CA GLY A 90 18.30 -15.76 -8.68
C GLY A 90 19.76 -15.29 -8.78
N GLN A 91 19.99 -14.05 -9.19
CA GLN A 91 21.33 -13.45 -9.27
C GLN A 91 22.00 -13.36 -7.89
N VAL A 92 21.28 -12.86 -6.87
CA VAL A 92 21.81 -12.78 -5.49
C VAL A 92 22.14 -14.16 -4.95
N ARG A 93 21.28 -15.17 -5.18
CA ARG A 93 21.53 -16.55 -4.75
C ARG A 93 22.73 -17.19 -5.48
N ALA A 94 22.95 -16.83 -6.74
CA ALA A 94 24.13 -17.29 -7.48
C ALA A 94 25.42 -16.66 -6.95
N GLU A 95 25.40 -15.37 -6.60
CA GLU A 95 26.53 -14.62 -6.06
C GLU A 95 26.87 -15.03 -4.61
N LYS A 96 25.87 -15.02 -3.72
CA LYS A 96 26.06 -15.20 -2.28
C LYS A 96 26.00 -16.67 -1.85
N GLY A 97 25.46 -17.54 -2.71
CA GLY A 97 25.12 -18.92 -2.38
C GLY A 97 23.73 -19.06 -1.74
N ARG A 98 22.87 -19.92 -2.32
CA ARG A 98 21.47 -20.09 -1.86
C ARG A 98 21.36 -20.39 -0.35
N ARG A 99 22.30 -21.14 0.23
CA ARG A 99 22.29 -21.49 1.67
C ARG A 99 22.58 -20.31 2.59
N ASN A 100 23.18 -19.24 2.05
CA ASN A 100 23.54 -18.03 2.78
C ASN A 100 22.49 -16.93 2.62
N THR A 101 21.34 -17.23 2.00
CA THR A 101 20.31 -16.26 1.70
C THR A 101 18.96 -16.68 2.25
N LEU A 102 18.20 -15.72 2.77
CA LEU A 102 16.78 -15.84 3.07
C LEU A 102 16.00 -14.82 2.22
N LEU A 103 14.72 -15.07 1.99
CA LEU A 103 13.82 -14.18 1.26
C LEU A 103 12.53 -14.01 2.07
N ILE A 104 12.18 -12.77 2.42
CA ILE A 104 11.01 -12.44 3.23
C ILE A 104 10.17 -11.37 2.54
N ASP A 105 8.91 -11.24 2.97
CA ASP A 105 7.99 -10.21 2.49
C ASP A 105 7.39 -9.46 3.67
N ALA A 106 7.11 -8.16 3.52
CA ALA A 106 6.51 -7.34 4.58
C ALA A 106 5.00 -7.10 4.41
N GLY A 107 4.30 -7.85 3.55
CA GLY A 107 2.84 -7.84 3.43
C GLY A 107 2.30 -7.03 2.26
N ASP A 108 0.97 -6.96 2.18
CA ASP A 108 0.18 -6.41 1.08
C ASP A 108 0.44 -7.12 -0.25
N THR A 109 0.12 -8.41 -0.25
CA THR A 109 0.44 -9.33 -1.35
C THR A 109 -0.75 -9.58 -2.27
N ILE A 110 -1.97 -9.81 -1.71
CA ILE A 110 -3.08 -10.43 -2.46
C ILE A 110 -4.15 -9.45 -2.97
N GLN A 111 -4.01 -8.16 -2.77
CA GLN A 111 -4.93 -7.13 -3.24
C GLN A 111 -4.19 -6.14 -4.14
N GLY A 112 -4.85 -5.59 -5.18
CA GLY A 112 -4.38 -4.46 -6.01
C GLY A 112 -4.60 -4.66 -7.51
N THR A 113 -4.10 -5.73 -8.11
CA THR A 113 -4.31 -5.99 -9.54
C THR A 113 -5.59 -6.77 -9.84
N GLN A 114 -6.04 -6.71 -11.09
CA GLN A 114 -7.14 -7.55 -11.57
C GLN A 114 -6.79 -9.05 -11.50
N LEU A 115 -5.51 -9.41 -11.48
CA LEU A 115 -5.09 -10.79 -11.26
C LEU A 115 -5.50 -11.27 -9.87
N SER A 116 -5.18 -10.52 -8.82
CA SER A 116 -5.59 -10.84 -7.46
C SER A 116 -7.11 -10.81 -7.28
N TYR A 117 -7.76 -9.77 -7.82
CA TYR A 117 -9.21 -9.64 -7.76
C TYR A 117 -9.93 -10.84 -8.39
N TYR A 118 -9.48 -11.29 -9.58
CA TYR A 118 -10.09 -12.42 -10.27
C TYR A 118 -10.10 -13.68 -9.39
N TYR A 119 -8.98 -13.99 -8.74
CA TYR A 119 -8.83 -15.18 -7.88
C TYR A 119 -9.40 -15.00 -6.46
N ALA A 120 -9.80 -13.80 -6.11
CA ALA A 120 -10.54 -13.55 -4.87
C ALA A 120 -12.07 -13.59 -5.08
N LYS A 121 -12.57 -13.13 -6.26
CA LYS A 121 -14.00 -12.84 -6.47
C LYS A 121 -14.62 -13.53 -7.69
N VAL A 122 -13.91 -13.70 -8.80
CA VAL A 122 -14.48 -14.24 -10.05
C VAL A 122 -14.31 -15.75 -10.14
N ASP A 123 -13.12 -16.25 -9.88
CA ASP A 123 -12.79 -17.69 -9.77
C ASP A 123 -12.12 -17.91 -8.39
N PRO A 124 -12.91 -17.82 -7.28
CA PRO A 124 -12.36 -17.62 -5.95
C PRO A 124 -11.61 -18.85 -5.44
N ILE A 125 -10.45 -18.62 -4.83
CA ILE A 125 -9.64 -19.68 -4.21
C ILE A 125 -10.38 -20.41 -3.07
N THR A 126 -11.38 -19.78 -2.47
CA THR A 126 -12.23 -20.34 -1.41
C THR A 126 -13.34 -21.24 -1.92
N GLY A 127 -13.56 -21.29 -3.24
CA GLY A 127 -14.56 -22.16 -3.86
C GLY A 127 -14.26 -23.66 -3.64
N ALA A 128 -15.28 -24.51 -3.75
CA ALA A 128 -15.10 -25.96 -3.73
C ALA A 128 -14.19 -26.39 -4.91
N GLY A 129 -13.00 -26.93 -4.61
CA GLY A 129 -12.00 -27.22 -5.63
C GLY A 129 -11.35 -25.97 -6.25
N GLY A 130 -11.41 -24.84 -5.55
CA GLY A 130 -10.88 -23.55 -6.03
C GLY A 130 -9.40 -23.60 -6.41
N PRO A 131 -8.96 -22.69 -7.30
CA PRO A 131 -7.60 -22.65 -7.80
C PRO A 131 -6.59 -22.25 -6.71
N VAL A 132 -5.31 -22.48 -6.98
CA VAL A 132 -4.24 -21.90 -6.17
C VAL A 132 -4.06 -20.44 -6.57
N HIS A 133 -3.95 -19.54 -5.58
CA HIS A 133 -3.74 -18.11 -5.82
C HIS A 133 -2.43 -17.88 -6.60
N PRO A 134 -2.43 -17.08 -7.67
CA PRO A 134 -1.22 -16.85 -8.49
C PRO A 134 -0.02 -16.35 -7.70
N MET A 135 -0.26 -15.46 -6.70
CA MET A 135 0.81 -14.97 -5.83
C MET A 135 1.41 -16.09 -4.97
N ALA A 136 0.59 -16.98 -4.39
CA ALA A 136 1.10 -18.13 -3.63
C ALA A 136 1.95 -19.04 -4.53
N ARG A 137 1.48 -19.34 -5.76
CA ARG A 137 2.26 -20.15 -6.72
C ARG A 137 3.59 -19.51 -7.09
N ALA A 138 3.61 -18.19 -7.35
CA ALA A 138 4.82 -17.46 -7.68
C ALA A 138 5.80 -17.45 -6.50
N MET A 139 5.35 -17.05 -5.31
CA MET A 139 6.18 -16.94 -4.10
C MET A 139 6.74 -18.30 -3.66
N ASN A 140 5.93 -19.38 -3.73
CA ASN A 140 6.40 -20.76 -3.47
C ASN A 140 7.49 -21.17 -4.47
N ALA A 141 7.28 -20.91 -5.76
CA ALA A 141 8.25 -21.23 -6.81
C ALA A 141 9.56 -20.44 -6.69
N ILE A 142 9.52 -19.18 -6.23
CA ILE A 142 10.70 -18.36 -5.94
C ILE A 142 11.39 -18.83 -4.67
N GLY A 143 10.62 -19.37 -3.71
CA GLY A 143 11.10 -19.90 -2.44
C GLY A 143 11.27 -18.79 -1.40
N TYR A 144 10.15 -18.17 -1.02
CA TYR A 144 10.06 -17.31 0.14
C TYR A 144 10.20 -18.11 1.44
N ASP A 145 10.77 -17.49 2.45
CA ASP A 145 11.02 -18.10 3.77
C ASP A 145 9.95 -17.69 4.79
N ALA A 146 9.36 -16.51 4.67
CA ALA A 146 8.26 -15.99 5.47
C ALA A 146 7.67 -14.73 4.81
N ALA A 147 6.43 -14.39 5.15
CA ALA A 147 5.82 -13.10 4.82
C ALA A 147 5.10 -12.53 6.05
N ALA A 148 5.13 -11.22 6.26
CA ALA A 148 4.20 -10.57 7.17
C ALA A 148 2.81 -10.47 6.54
N VAL A 149 1.78 -10.29 7.36
CA VAL A 149 0.43 -9.94 6.91
C VAL A 149 0.34 -8.41 6.87
N GLY A 150 -0.02 -7.83 5.74
CA GLY A 150 -0.32 -6.41 5.60
C GLY A 150 -1.79 -6.09 5.87
N ASN A 151 -2.21 -4.85 5.62
CA ASN A 151 -3.61 -4.47 5.79
C ASN A 151 -4.48 -4.95 4.61
N HIS A 152 -3.96 -4.93 3.41
CA HIS A 152 -4.69 -5.34 2.22
C HIS A 152 -4.94 -6.85 2.11
N GLU A 153 -4.31 -7.68 2.93
CA GLU A 153 -4.67 -9.08 3.08
C GLU A 153 -6.10 -9.28 3.61
N PHE A 154 -6.66 -8.31 4.33
CA PHE A 154 -8.01 -8.41 4.91
C PHE A 154 -9.13 -7.97 3.97
N ASN A 155 -8.84 -7.29 2.86
CA ASN A 155 -9.86 -6.71 1.98
C ASN A 155 -10.83 -7.75 1.40
N TYR A 156 -10.33 -8.93 1.04
CA TYR A 156 -11.20 -10.01 0.53
C TYR A 156 -11.78 -10.91 1.63
N GLY A 157 -11.64 -10.49 2.90
CA GLY A 157 -12.14 -11.18 4.07
C GLY A 157 -11.22 -12.27 4.61
N ILE A 158 -11.41 -12.59 5.90
CA ILE A 158 -10.60 -13.59 6.62
C ILE A 158 -10.60 -14.97 5.93
N PRO A 159 -11.70 -15.49 5.37
CA PRO A 159 -11.68 -16.80 4.69
C PRO A 159 -10.70 -16.84 3.51
N THR A 160 -10.64 -15.81 2.69
CA THR A 160 -9.70 -15.70 1.56
C THR A 160 -8.26 -15.64 2.05
N LEU A 161 -7.98 -14.83 3.07
CA LEU A 161 -6.66 -14.74 3.70
C LEU A 161 -6.20 -16.09 4.28
N ARG A 162 -7.10 -16.82 4.96
CA ARG A 162 -6.77 -18.16 5.49
C ARG A 162 -6.51 -19.16 4.38
N LYS A 163 -7.28 -19.11 3.30
CA LYS A 163 -7.04 -19.98 2.15
C LYS A 163 -5.73 -19.68 1.45
N PHE A 164 -5.36 -18.40 1.33
CA PHE A 164 -4.05 -17.99 0.84
C PHE A 164 -2.91 -18.50 1.74
N GLU A 165 -3.04 -18.35 3.08
CA GLU A 165 -2.10 -18.89 4.06
C GLU A 165 -1.88 -20.40 3.90
N GLU A 166 -2.97 -21.19 3.70
CA GLU A 166 -2.89 -22.64 3.46
C GLU A 166 -2.15 -23.00 2.17
N GLN A 167 -2.19 -22.11 1.16
CA GLN A 167 -1.56 -22.34 -0.14
C GLN A 167 -0.08 -21.93 -0.19
N CYS A 168 0.42 -21.22 0.84
CA CYS A 168 1.80 -20.80 0.94
C CYS A 168 2.68 -21.88 1.57
N ASP A 169 3.84 -22.21 0.97
CA ASP A 169 4.85 -23.12 1.51
C ASP A 169 5.68 -22.47 2.64
N PHE A 170 5.38 -21.23 2.99
CA PHE A 170 6.02 -20.44 4.02
C PHE A 170 4.97 -19.85 4.97
N PRO A 171 5.34 -19.53 6.23
CA PRO A 171 4.38 -18.98 7.19
C PRO A 171 4.03 -17.51 6.89
N LEU A 172 2.75 -17.15 7.06
CA LEU A 172 2.32 -15.77 7.24
C LEU A 172 2.46 -15.39 8.72
N LEU A 173 3.04 -14.22 8.97
CA LEU A 173 3.42 -13.74 10.30
C LEU A 173 2.67 -12.46 10.67
N ALA A 174 2.02 -12.45 11.86
CA ALA A 174 1.43 -11.24 12.44
C ALA A 174 1.33 -11.38 13.97
N ALA A 175 2.31 -10.86 14.69
CA ALA A 175 2.36 -10.98 16.15
C ALA A 175 1.30 -10.11 16.85
N ASN A 176 0.84 -9.06 16.20
CA ASN A 176 -0.16 -8.12 16.71
C ASN A 176 -1.54 -8.23 16.04
N ALA A 177 -1.78 -9.24 15.19
CA ALA A 177 -3.14 -9.61 14.80
C ALA A 177 -3.66 -10.67 15.78
N LEU A 178 -4.46 -10.27 16.75
CA LEU A 178 -4.91 -11.14 17.82
C LEU A 178 -6.38 -11.55 17.61
N ASP A 179 -6.69 -12.79 17.93
CA ASP A 179 -8.08 -13.24 18.04
C ASP A 179 -8.80 -12.44 19.14
N ALA A 180 -9.96 -11.89 18.84
CA ALA A 180 -10.66 -10.95 19.73
C ALA A 180 -11.14 -11.58 21.04
N LYS A 181 -11.34 -12.92 21.10
CA LYS A 181 -11.81 -13.63 22.27
C LYS A 181 -10.67 -14.10 23.17
N SER A 182 -9.66 -14.75 22.55
CA SER A 182 -8.56 -15.37 23.30
C SER A 182 -7.38 -14.43 23.54
N LEU A 183 -7.29 -13.31 22.79
CA LEU A 183 -6.18 -12.36 22.76
C LEU A 183 -4.83 -13.03 22.45
N ARG A 184 -4.88 -14.20 21.80
CA ARG A 184 -3.69 -14.88 21.27
C ARG A 184 -3.47 -14.48 19.81
N PRO A 185 -2.20 -14.50 19.32
CA PRO A 185 -1.95 -14.24 17.92
C PRO A 185 -2.78 -15.16 17.02
N ALA A 186 -3.50 -14.58 16.08
CA ALA A 186 -4.33 -15.30 15.12
C ALA A 186 -3.49 -15.92 13.99
N PHE A 187 -2.31 -15.37 13.72
CA PHE A 187 -1.28 -15.90 12.83
C PHE A 187 -0.04 -16.27 13.61
N ARG A 188 0.91 -16.96 12.97
CA ARG A 188 2.21 -17.19 13.61
C ARG A 188 2.85 -15.84 13.93
N PRO A 189 3.30 -15.58 15.17
CA PRO A 189 3.93 -14.29 15.49
C PRO A 189 5.33 -14.17 14.87
N TYR A 190 6.04 -15.28 14.71
CA TYR A 190 7.41 -15.34 14.21
C TYR A 190 7.74 -16.71 13.63
N VAL A 191 8.88 -16.77 12.93
CA VAL A 191 9.55 -18.02 12.57
C VAL A 191 11.05 -17.91 12.92
N ILE A 192 11.68 -19.03 13.29
CA ILE A 192 13.14 -19.12 13.47
C ILE A 192 13.70 -20.04 12.37
N LYS A 193 14.45 -19.46 11.45
CA LYS A 193 15.13 -20.18 10.38
C LYS A 193 16.54 -20.55 10.86
N ARG A 194 16.99 -21.76 10.50
CA ARG A 194 18.35 -22.23 10.75
C ARG A 194 19.13 -22.16 9.45
N VAL A 195 20.21 -21.40 9.45
CA VAL A 195 21.12 -21.27 8.31
C VAL A 195 22.39 -22.04 8.64
N CYS A 196 22.60 -23.13 7.91
CA CYS A 196 23.76 -24.01 8.12
C CYS A 196 25.04 -23.30 7.66
N THR A 197 26.03 -23.22 8.54
CA THR A 197 27.33 -22.65 8.21
C THR A 197 28.40 -23.72 7.98
N PRO A 198 29.44 -23.43 7.21
CA PRO A 198 30.57 -24.39 7.04
C PRO A 198 31.36 -24.64 8.34
N HIS A 199 31.06 -23.91 9.41
CA HIS A 199 31.72 -24.01 10.70
C HIS A 199 31.03 -24.98 11.67
N GLY A 200 30.00 -25.72 11.23
CA GLY A 200 29.28 -26.69 12.05
C GLY A 200 28.40 -26.07 13.16
N ARG A 201 28.11 -24.77 13.07
CA ARG A 201 27.25 -24.04 13.99
C ARG A 201 26.25 -23.21 13.20
N ASP A 202 24.98 -23.60 13.23
CA ASP A 202 23.93 -22.90 12.53
C ASP A 202 23.73 -21.47 13.06
N VAL A 203 23.40 -20.53 12.16
CA VAL A 203 22.88 -19.21 12.54
C VAL A 203 21.37 -19.35 12.73
N ARG A 204 20.86 -18.88 13.85
CA ARG A 204 19.42 -18.84 14.14
C ARG A 204 18.88 -17.45 13.87
N VAL A 205 18.13 -17.33 12.77
CA VAL A 205 17.52 -16.08 12.32
C VAL A 205 16.05 -16.07 12.71
N ALA A 206 15.66 -15.21 13.64
CA ALA A 206 14.27 -14.98 13.98
C ALA A 206 13.69 -13.89 13.07
N ILE A 207 12.54 -14.16 12.48
CA ILE A 207 11.75 -13.21 11.70
C ILE A 207 10.44 -13.01 12.44
N LEU A 208 10.21 -11.78 12.93
CA LEU A 208 8.99 -11.35 13.62
C LEU A 208 8.10 -10.61 12.62
N GLY A 209 6.83 -10.99 12.48
CA GLY A 209 5.86 -10.26 11.65
C GLY A 209 5.04 -9.28 12.48
N LEU A 210 4.89 -8.05 11.98
CA LEU A 210 4.02 -7.03 12.56
C LEU A 210 3.17 -6.40 11.47
N THR A 211 1.87 -6.25 11.74
CA THR A 211 0.89 -5.65 10.83
C THR A 211 0.41 -4.28 11.33
N ASN A 212 -0.34 -3.56 10.50
CA ASN A 212 -0.80 -2.21 10.82
C ASN A 212 -2.04 -2.22 11.74
N PRO A 213 -2.06 -1.43 12.83
CA PRO A 213 -3.24 -1.32 13.70
C PRO A 213 -4.44 -0.65 13.00
N GLY A 214 -4.23 0.14 11.95
CA GLY A 214 -5.27 0.80 11.16
C GLY A 214 -6.26 -0.17 10.50
N ILE A 215 -5.93 -1.46 10.38
CA ILE A 215 -6.84 -2.52 9.90
C ILE A 215 -8.17 -2.50 10.68
N ALA A 216 -8.12 -2.20 11.98
CA ALA A 216 -9.32 -2.10 12.82
C ALA A 216 -10.33 -1.05 12.33
N ILE A 217 -9.86 -0.06 11.57
CA ILE A 217 -10.65 1.01 10.96
C ILE A 217 -10.93 0.69 9.50
N TRP A 218 -9.88 0.47 8.70
CA TRP A 218 -9.99 0.35 7.24
C TRP A 218 -10.77 -0.90 6.81
N ASP A 219 -10.58 -2.01 7.53
CA ASP A 219 -11.24 -3.30 7.27
C ASP A 219 -12.24 -3.70 8.34
N LYS A 220 -12.82 -2.71 9.02
CA LYS A 220 -13.77 -2.92 10.13
C LYS A 220 -14.84 -3.96 9.81
N ALA A 221 -15.42 -3.93 8.61
CA ALA A 221 -16.45 -4.89 8.17
C ALA A 221 -15.96 -6.34 8.20
N ASN A 222 -14.70 -6.58 7.91
CA ASN A 222 -14.10 -7.91 7.87
C ASN A 222 -13.60 -8.40 9.23
N VAL A 223 -13.12 -7.49 10.11
CA VAL A 223 -12.36 -7.84 11.32
C VAL A 223 -13.07 -7.55 12.63
N GLN A 224 -14.08 -6.67 12.67
CA GLN A 224 -14.77 -6.28 13.91
C GLN A 224 -15.34 -7.49 14.66
N GLY A 225 -15.04 -7.58 15.97
CA GLY A 225 -15.46 -8.69 16.83
C GLY A 225 -14.75 -10.02 16.59
N LYS A 226 -13.87 -10.10 15.58
CA LYS A 226 -13.08 -11.29 15.25
C LYS A 226 -11.60 -11.12 15.60
N MET A 227 -11.04 -9.93 15.36
CA MET A 227 -9.63 -9.63 15.60
C MET A 227 -9.45 -8.25 16.24
N VAL A 228 -8.32 -8.08 16.96
CA VAL A 228 -7.83 -6.81 17.48
C VAL A 228 -6.38 -6.63 17.08
N PHE A 229 -5.95 -5.38 16.90
CA PHE A 229 -4.64 -5.02 16.36
C PHE A 229 -3.93 -4.02 17.29
N PRO A 230 -3.26 -4.50 18.36
CA PRO A 230 -2.40 -3.66 19.19
C PRO A 230 -1.25 -3.04 18.42
N GLY A 231 -0.62 -2.02 19.00
CA GLY A 231 0.50 -1.32 18.39
C GLY A 231 1.73 -2.20 18.15
N LEU A 232 2.54 -1.79 17.18
CA LEU A 232 3.75 -2.51 16.79
C LEU A 232 4.80 -2.49 17.92
N GLU A 233 4.97 -1.34 18.58
CA GLU A 233 5.95 -1.15 19.66
C GLU A 233 5.70 -2.14 20.81
N GLU A 234 4.46 -2.19 21.31
CA GLU A 234 4.09 -3.06 22.44
C GLU A 234 4.30 -4.54 22.13
N GLN A 235 3.97 -4.93 20.90
CA GLN A 235 4.12 -6.33 20.50
C GLN A 235 5.59 -6.67 20.20
N ALA A 236 6.36 -5.78 19.60
CA ALA A 236 7.79 -5.98 19.44
C ALA A 236 8.49 -6.08 20.81
N ALA A 237 8.17 -5.19 21.76
CA ALA A 237 8.71 -5.24 23.13
C ALA A 237 8.40 -6.55 23.86
N LYS A 238 7.25 -7.17 23.57
CA LYS A 238 6.87 -8.49 24.10
C LYS A 238 7.65 -9.63 23.47
N TRP A 239 7.83 -9.62 22.12
CA TRP A 239 8.33 -10.78 21.41
C TRP A 239 9.84 -10.78 21.21
N VAL A 240 10.51 -9.64 21.01
CA VAL A 240 11.95 -9.57 20.74
C VAL A 240 12.80 -10.16 21.88
N PRO A 241 12.57 -9.81 23.17
CA PRO A 241 13.32 -10.43 24.27
C PRO A 241 13.12 -11.96 24.33
N LYS A 242 11.89 -12.42 24.05
CA LYS A 242 11.57 -13.85 24.00
C LYS A 242 12.36 -14.55 22.88
N LEU A 243 12.45 -13.96 21.68
CA LEU A 243 13.22 -14.52 20.56
C LEU A 243 14.71 -14.62 20.90
N ARG A 244 15.26 -13.57 21.54
CA ARG A 244 16.65 -13.59 22.02
C ARG A 244 16.87 -14.65 23.10
N SER A 245 15.95 -14.83 24.05
CA SER A 245 16.02 -15.88 25.07
C SER A 245 15.91 -17.30 24.49
N MET A 246 15.19 -17.47 23.37
CA MET A 246 15.13 -18.71 22.60
C MET A 246 16.40 -18.96 21.79
N GLY A 247 17.40 -18.08 21.86
CA GLY A 247 18.71 -18.22 21.23
C GLY A 247 18.75 -17.74 19.77
N ALA A 248 17.94 -16.76 19.39
CA ALA A 248 18.08 -16.10 18.10
C ALA A 248 19.40 -15.31 18.05
N ASP A 249 20.23 -15.57 17.05
CA ASP A 249 21.48 -14.86 16.80
C ASP A 249 21.22 -13.55 16.04
N VAL A 250 20.27 -13.59 15.10
CA VAL A 250 19.80 -12.44 14.32
C VAL A 250 18.30 -12.30 14.52
N VAL A 251 17.81 -11.09 14.74
CA VAL A 251 16.37 -10.75 14.81
C VAL A 251 16.05 -9.71 13.77
N ILE A 252 15.17 -10.10 12.86
CA ILE A 252 14.65 -9.24 11.80
C ILE A 252 13.15 -9.06 12.03
N VAL A 253 12.65 -7.84 11.86
CA VAL A 253 11.22 -7.56 11.87
C VAL A 253 10.76 -7.32 10.44
N ALA A 254 9.75 -8.03 9.99
CA ALA A 254 8.98 -7.71 8.79
C ALA A 254 7.77 -6.90 9.25
N ALA A 255 7.82 -5.58 9.05
CA ALA A 255 6.82 -4.65 9.56
C ALA A 255 6.00 -4.06 8.42
N HIS A 256 4.73 -4.41 8.36
CA HIS A 256 3.80 -3.72 7.45
C HIS A 256 3.33 -2.41 8.09
N SER A 257 4.23 -1.42 8.09
CA SER A 257 4.05 -0.10 8.70
C SER A 257 5.15 0.81 8.18
N GLY A 258 4.82 2.02 7.78
CA GLY A 258 5.81 2.99 7.30
C GLY A 258 6.88 3.32 8.35
N SER A 259 8.00 3.85 7.89
CA SER A 259 9.13 4.17 8.77
C SER A 259 8.76 5.22 9.82
N SER A 260 8.05 6.29 9.41
CA SER A 260 7.56 7.38 10.27
C SER A 260 6.52 8.21 9.53
N GLY A 261 5.73 8.98 10.25
CA GLY A 261 4.73 9.88 9.67
C GLY A 261 3.49 10.01 10.52
N THR A 262 2.54 10.81 10.06
CA THR A 262 1.22 10.97 10.69
C THR A 262 0.33 9.78 10.36
N SER A 263 -0.54 9.41 11.29
CA SER A 263 -1.55 8.37 11.04
C SER A 263 -2.68 8.91 10.17
N SER A 264 -3.09 8.16 9.15
CA SER A 264 -4.23 8.50 8.28
C SER A 264 -5.57 8.47 9.02
N TYR A 265 -5.62 7.81 10.17
CA TYR A 265 -6.77 7.75 11.07
C TYR A 265 -6.70 8.74 12.25
N GLY A 266 -5.69 9.65 12.25
CA GLY A 266 -5.53 10.65 13.30
C GLY A 266 -5.37 10.04 14.70
N ASP A 267 -6.24 10.42 15.64
CA ASP A 267 -6.27 9.98 17.05
C ASP A 267 -7.34 8.90 17.33
N GLN A 268 -7.94 8.31 16.29
CA GLN A 268 -8.99 7.29 16.46
C GLN A 268 -8.49 5.99 17.09
N LEU A 269 -7.19 5.71 16.99
CA LEU A 269 -6.51 4.61 17.68
C LEU A 269 -5.36 5.17 18.53
N PRO A 270 -5.06 4.55 19.68
CA PRO A 270 -3.94 4.97 20.54
C PRO A 270 -2.57 4.53 19.99
N TYR A 271 -2.53 3.96 18.78
CA TYR A 271 -1.35 3.36 18.17
C TYR A 271 -0.89 4.16 16.95
N VAL A 272 0.42 4.21 16.74
CA VAL A 272 1.02 4.90 15.57
C VAL A 272 0.92 3.99 14.34
N GLU A 273 0.43 4.55 13.21
CA GLU A 273 0.35 3.85 11.93
C GLU A 273 1.73 3.55 11.35
N ASN A 274 2.59 4.57 11.29
CA ASN A 274 3.92 4.52 10.69
C ASN A 274 4.98 4.42 11.77
N ALA A 275 5.15 3.24 12.36
CA ALA A 275 5.84 3.01 13.63
C ALA A 275 7.19 2.28 13.51
N ALA A 276 7.68 1.93 12.30
CA ALA A 276 8.86 1.07 12.18
C ALA A 276 10.12 1.69 12.80
N ALA A 277 10.35 3.00 12.61
CA ALA A 277 11.47 3.70 13.26
C ALA A 277 11.30 3.82 14.78
N LEU A 278 10.06 3.97 15.26
CA LEU A 278 9.75 4.01 16.68
C LEU A 278 10.06 2.66 17.35
N VAL A 279 9.70 1.54 16.69
CA VAL A 279 10.05 0.18 17.12
C VAL A 279 11.56 0.01 17.18
N ALA A 280 12.29 0.45 16.16
CA ALA A 280 13.75 0.39 16.15
C ALA A 280 14.39 1.20 17.28
N GLU A 281 13.86 2.39 17.53
CA GLU A 281 14.35 3.31 18.55
C GLU A 281 14.14 2.79 19.97
N ARG A 282 12.98 2.16 20.24
CA ARG A 282 12.55 1.83 21.59
C ARG A 282 12.69 0.37 21.99
N VAL A 283 12.71 -0.56 21.03
CA VAL A 283 12.77 -2.00 21.34
C VAL A 283 14.19 -2.53 21.12
N PRO A 284 14.93 -2.83 22.20
CA PRO A 284 16.29 -3.36 22.09
C PRO A 284 16.29 -4.79 21.56
N GLY A 285 17.35 -5.14 20.84
CA GLY A 285 17.57 -6.51 20.36
C GLY A 285 17.06 -6.79 18.95
N ILE A 286 16.67 -5.80 18.17
CA ILE A 286 16.39 -5.88 16.74
C ILE A 286 17.68 -5.53 15.98
N ASP A 287 17.99 -6.27 14.90
CA ASP A 287 19.16 -6.00 14.04
C ASP A 287 18.76 -5.27 12.75
N ALA A 288 17.62 -5.64 12.15
CA ALA A 288 17.09 -4.99 10.95
C ALA A 288 15.56 -5.03 10.90
N ILE A 289 14.96 -4.08 10.16
CA ILE A 289 13.52 -4.03 9.89
C ILE A 289 13.29 -3.88 8.38
N LEU A 290 12.57 -4.84 7.79
CA LEU A 290 11.98 -4.69 6.47
C LEU A 290 10.66 -3.93 6.64
N VAL A 291 10.57 -2.78 6.02
CA VAL A 291 9.46 -1.81 6.12
C VAL A 291 8.55 -1.96 4.90
N GLY A 292 7.26 -1.69 5.06
CA GLY A 292 6.27 -1.63 3.98
C GLY A 292 5.18 -0.59 4.26
N HIS A 293 4.04 -0.69 3.56
CA HIS A 293 2.86 0.15 3.73
C HIS A 293 2.95 1.58 3.17
N ALA A 294 4.09 2.25 3.33
CA ALA A 294 4.23 3.65 2.90
C ALA A 294 4.57 3.81 1.41
N HIS A 295 4.89 2.70 0.73
CA HIS A 295 5.28 2.69 -0.69
C HIS A 295 6.47 3.60 -1.00
N THR A 296 7.44 3.67 -0.09
CA THR A 296 8.59 4.57 -0.18
C THR A 296 9.87 3.81 -0.50
N GLU A 297 10.77 4.38 -1.29
CA GLU A 297 12.10 3.82 -1.48
C GLU A 297 13.03 4.29 -0.35
N ILE A 298 13.40 3.36 0.53
CA ILE A 298 14.38 3.57 1.59
C ILE A 298 15.48 2.52 1.42
N PRO A 299 16.57 2.84 0.73
CA PRO A 299 17.66 1.89 0.54
C PRO A 299 18.29 1.46 1.86
N GLU A 300 18.59 2.43 2.72
CA GLU A 300 19.10 2.22 4.07
C GLU A 300 18.74 3.43 4.97
N TYR A 301 18.14 3.14 6.12
CA TYR A 301 17.92 4.11 7.18
C TYR A 301 18.36 3.52 8.51
N ARG A 302 19.22 4.23 9.25
CA ARG A 302 19.79 3.78 10.52
C ARG A 302 19.15 4.51 11.68
N VAL A 303 18.62 3.74 12.62
CA VAL A 303 18.02 4.25 13.85
C VAL A 303 18.83 3.75 15.05
N THR A 304 19.25 4.66 15.93
CA THR A 304 19.92 4.29 17.17
C THR A 304 18.88 3.87 18.22
N ASN A 305 18.98 2.64 18.68
CA ASN A 305 18.14 2.16 19.78
C ASN A 305 18.55 2.86 21.08
N LYS A 306 17.57 3.49 21.76
CA LYS A 306 17.80 4.34 22.94
C LYS A 306 18.33 3.57 24.15
N GLU A 307 17.97 2.30 24.31
CA GLU A 307 18.39 1.48 25.45
C GLU A 307 19.75 0.84 25.24
N SER A 308 19.97 0.23 24.06
CA SER A 308 21.19 -0.56 23.78
C SER A 308 22.30 0.26 23.12
N GLY A 309 22.02 1.44 22.58
CA GLY A 309 22.93 2.24 21.79
C GLY A 309 23.28 1.63 20.42
N LYS A 310 22.73 0.47 20.06
CA LYS A 310 23.00 -0.20 18.78
C LYS A 310 22.21 0.43 17.64
N GLN A 311 22.80 0.35 16.45
CA GLN A 311 22.11 0.74 15.23
C GLN A 311 21.19 -0.38 14.74
N VAL A 312 19.94 -0.04 14.44
CA VAL A 312 18.98 -0.89 13.72
C VAL A 312 18.89 -0.37 12.29
N VAL A 313 18.99 -1.26 11.30
CA VAL A 313 18.94 -0.90 9.88
C VAL A 313 17.53 -1.16 9.33
N LEU A 314 16.92 -0.13 8.76
CA LEU A 314 15.62 -0.19 8.10
C LEU A 314 15.80 -0.07 6.59
N SER A 315 14.97 -0.78 5.81
CA SER A 315 14.88 -0.63 4.35
C SER A 315 13.46 -0.88 3.86
N GLU A 316 13.02 -0.12 2.85
CA GLU A 316 11.72 -0.25 2.20
C GLU A 316 11.91 -0.26 0.67
N PRO A 317 11.51 -1.35 -0.03
CA PRO A 317 11.79 -1.52 -1.46
C PRO A 317 10.66 -1.00 -2.37
N LEU A 318 10.08 0.18 -2.11
CA LEU A 318 8.91 0.67 -2.84
C LEU A 318 7.73 -0.30 -2.75
N LYS A 319 7.09 -0.57 -3.90
CA LYS A 319 5.92 -1.43 -4.06
C LYS A 319 5.99 -2.22 -5.38
N TRP A 320 5.06 -3.17 -5.57
CA TRP A 320 4.76 -3.90 -6.82
C TRP A 320 5.93 -4.70 -7.41
N GLY A 321 7.00 -4.92 -6.60
CA GLY A 321 8.21 -5.55 -7.08
C GLY A 321 9.12 -4.63 -7.90
N GLN A 322 9.02 -3.31 -7.72
CA GLN A 322 9.92 -2.32 -8.34
C GLN A 322 11.35 -2.43 -7.82
N ARG A 323 11.52 -2.85 -6.57
CA ARG A 323 12.82 -2.99 -5.90
C ARG A 323 12.87 -4.29 -5.11
N LEU A 324 14.09 -4.74 -4.82
CA LEU A 324 14.40 -5.82 -3.90
C LEU A 324 15.38 -5.31 -2.85
N THR A 325 15.01 -5.30 -1.57
CA THR A 325 15.93 -5.00 -0.47
C THR A 325 16.91 -6.15 -0.27
N LEU A 326 18.17 -5.82 -0.01
CA LEU A 326 19.20 -6.73 0.49
C LEU A 326 19.72 -6.20 1.82
N PHE A 327 19.59 -7.01 2.88
CA PHE A 327 20.34 -6.83 4.13
C PHE A 327 21.53 -7.76 4.13
N ASP A 328 22.75 -7.22 4.17
CA ASP A 328 23.99 -7.98 4.29
C ASP A 328 24.50 -7.95 5.73
N PHE A 329 24.53 -9.12 6.39
CA PHE A 329 24.98 -9.29 7.77
C PHE A 329 26.38 -9.90 7.81
N GLY A 330 27.30 -9.24 8.50
CA GLY A 330 28.58 -9.79 8.94
C GLY A 330 28.42 -10.39 10.34
N LEU A 331 28.63 -11.69 10.48
CA LEU A 331 28.49 -12.42 11.74
C LEU A 331 29.84 -12.90 12.24
N VAL A 332 30.04 -12.82 13.56
CA VAL A 332 31.22 -13.32 14.24
C VAL A 332 30.82 -14.31 15.34
N TRP A 333 31.57 -15.42 15.44
CA TRP A 333 31.35 -16.40 16.53
C TRP A 333 32.11 -15.98 17.77
N GLU A 334 31.38 -15.57 18.80
CA GLU A 334 31.91 -15.15 20.10
C GLU A 334 31.06 -15.69 21.26
N ARG A 335 31.70 -16.04 22.36
CA ARG A 335 31.02 -16.48 23.61
C ARG A 335 29.97 -17.58 23.38
N GLY A 336 30.26 -18.51 22.44
CA GLY A 336 29.40 -19.67 22.19
C GLY A 336 28.19 -19.43 21.30
N ARG A 337 28.06 -18.25 20.65
CA ARG A 337 26.98 -17.88 19.75
C ARG A 337 27.45 -16.98 18.61
N TRP A 338 26.66 -16.90 17.53
CA TRP A 338 26.86 -15.91 16.50
C TRP A 338 26.38 -14.54 17.00
N GLN A 339 27.11 -13.51 16.66
CA GLN A 339 26.79 -12.11 16.98
C GLN A 339 26.86 -11.29 15.69
N VAL A 340 25.94 -10.34 15.53
CA VAL A 340 25.97 -9.38 14.44
C VAL A 340 27.11 -8.39 14.69
N GLU A 341 28.14 -8.43 13.85
CA GLU A 341 29.27 -7.50 13.84
C GLU A 341 28.92 -6.27 12.98
N SER A 342 28.24 -6.49 11.85
CA SER A 342 27.80 -5.43 10.94
C SER A 342 26.48 -5.81 10.26
N VAL A 343 25.70 -4.79 9.90
CA VAL A 343 24.55 -4.90 9.01
C VAL A 343 24.51 -3.68 8.11
N SER A 344 24.25 -3.88 6.83
CA SER A 344 23.99 -2.83 5.84
C SER A 344 22.81 -3.22 4.98
N ALA A 345 22.19 -2.23 4.34
CA ALA A 345 21.12 -2.47 3.40
C ALA A 345 21.35 -1.76 2.07
N LYS A 346 20.75 -2.26 1.01
CA LYS A 346 20.62 -1.62 -0.29
C LYS A 346 19.40 -2.15 -1.02
N VAL A 347 18.95 -1.45 -2.04
CA VAL A 347 17.89 -1.92 -2.93
C VAL A 347 18.43 -2.20 -4.34
N LEU A 348 17.93 -3.25 -4.96
CA LEU A 348 18.17 -3.58 -6.37
C LEU A 348 16.95 -3.18 -7.19
N ASN A 349 17.18 -2.58 -8.36
CA ASN A 349 16.14 -2.10 -9.25
C ASN A 349 15.71 -3.20 -10.23
N SER A 350 14.40 -3.48 -10.31
CA SER A 350 13.83 -4.47 -11.23
C SER A 350 13.97 -4.12 -12.72
N ASN A 351 14.12 -2.83 -13.05
CA ASN A 351 14.37 -2.37 -14.42
C ASN A 351 15.65 -2.94 -15.06
N THR A 352 16.58 -3.42 -14.21
CA THR A 352 17.89 -3.92 -14.68
C THR A 352 17.85 -5.35 -15.19
N VAL A 353 16.70 -6.02 -15.10
CA VAL A 353 16.57 -7.44 -15.43
C VAL A 353 15.31 -7.74 -16.24
N ALA A 354 15.36 -8.82 -17.02
CA ALA A 354 14.17 -9.38 -17.65
C ALA A 354 13.39 -10.23 -16.65
N GLU A 355 12.11 -10.49 -16.96
CA GLU A 355 11.28 -11.43 -16.22
C GLU A 355 11.85 -12.86 -16.26
N ASP A 356 11.75 -13.57 -15.15
CA ASP A 356 12.06 -15.00 -15.05
C ASP A 356 11.03 -15.81 -15.85
N ARG A 357 11.47 -16.41 -16.97
CA ARG A 357 10.62 -17.23 -17.84
C ARG A 357 10.00 -18.43 -17.13
N ARG A 358 10.59 -18.91 -16.05
CA ARG A 358 10.03 -19.99 -15.23
C ARG A 358 8.77 -19.50 -14.51
N ILE A 359 8.77 -18.28 -13.98
CA ILE A 359 7.62 -17.69 -13.28
C ILE A 359 6.54 -17.28 -14.26
N THR A 360 6.90 -16.59 -15.35
CA THR A 360 5.93 -16.20 -16.37
C THR A 360 5.30 -17.42 -17.05
N GLY A 361 6.07 -18.46 -17.38
CA GLY A 361 5.56 -19.73 -17.92
C GLY A 361 4.64 -20.49 -16.95
N LEU A 362 4.94 -20.44 -15.64
CA LEU A 362 4.10 -21.06 -14.60
C LEU A 362 2.69 -20.46 -14.56
N LEU A 363 2.56 -19.15 -14.80
CA LEU A 363 1.31 -18.38 -14.59
C LEU A 363 0.71 -17.79 -15.86
N VAL A 364 1.20 -18.15 -17.04
CA VAL A 364 0.70 -17.62 -18.32
C VAL A 364 -0.78 -17.91 -18.57
N LYS A 365 -1.30 -19.03 -18.06
CA LYS A 365 -2.72 -19.38 -18.21
C LYS A 365 -3.60 -18.47 -17.36
N GLU A 366 -3.18 -18.21 -16.13
CA GLU A 366 -3.85 -17.32 -15.19
C GLU A 366 -3.86 -15.88 -15.72
N HIS A 367 -2.72 -15.41 -16.20
CA HIS A 367 -2.60 -14.11 -16.87
C HIS A 367 -3.58 -13.97 -18.04
N ARG A 368 -3.57 -14.93 -18.99
CA ARG A 368 -4.47 -14.89 -20.16
C ARG A 368 -5.95 -14.93 -19.78
N LYS A 369 -6.33 -15.69 -18.74
CA LYS A 369 -7.71 -15.68 -18.24
C LYS A 369 -8.13 -14.30 -17.77
N VAL A 370 -7.27 -13.61 -17.03
CA VAL A 370 -7.55 -12.28 -16.51
C VAL A 370 -7.59 -11.23 -17.63
N VAL A 371 -6.64 -11.27 -18.56
CA VAL A 371 -6.68 -10.41 -19.76
C VAL A 371 -7.99 -10.60 -20.54
N ALA A 372 -8.41 -11.85 -20.75
CA ALA A 372 -9.69 -12.13 -21.41
C ALA A 372 -10.90 -11.61 -20.61
N TYR A 373 -10.85 -11.70 -19.27
CA TYR A 373 -11.90 -11.20 -18.40
C TYR A 373 -12.00 -9.66 -18.45
N VAL A 374 -10.89 -8.96 -18.30
CA VAL A 374 -10.93 -7.48 -18.25
C VAL A 374 -11.31 -6.85 -19.59
N ASN A 375 -11.06 -7.54 -20.69
CA ASN A 375 -11.42 -7.11 -22.05
C ASN A 375 -12.86 -7.46 -22.47
N GLN A 376 -13.67 -8.05 -21.60
CA GLN A 376 -15.08 -8.30 -21.91
C GLN A 376 -15.84 -6.98 -22.05
N VAL A 377 -16.48 -6.80 -23.21
CA VAL A 377 -17.37 -5.65 -23.46
C VAL A 377 -18.62 -5.81 -22.61
N ILE A 378 -18.94 -4.80 -21.80
CA ILE A 378 -20.08 -4.80 -20.87
C ILE A 378 -21.13 -3.74 -21.18
N GLY A 379 -20.86 -2.83 -22.11
CA GLY A 379 -21.76 -1.78 -22.53
C GLY A 379 -21.14 -0.83 -23.55
N THR A 380 -21.76 0.34 -23.70
CA THR A 380 -21.26 1.45 -24.54
C THR A 380 -21.31 2.77 -23.78
N SER A 381 -20.53 3.77 -24.20
CA SER A 381 -20.59 5.14 -23.69
C SER A 381 -20.89 6.11 -24.82
N SER A 382 -21.76 7.10 -24.58
CA SER A 382 -22.13 8.14 -25.55
C SER A 382 -20.99 9.12 -25.83
N ALA A 383 -20.05 9.29 -24.90
CA ALA A 383 -18.91 10.20 -25.02
C ALA A 383 -17.69 9.68 -24.27
N VAL A 384 -16.52 10.27 -24.53
CA VAL A 384 -15.30 10.03 -23.75
C VAL A 384 -15.44 10.67 -22.38
N MET A 385 -15.06 9.95 -21.32
CA MET A 385 -14.89 10.49 -19.97
C MET A 385 -13.43 10.28 -19.52
N SER A 386 -12.78 11.32 -18.98
CA SER A 386 -11.37 11.28 -18.57
C SER A 386 -11.19 11.85 -17.16
N ALA A 387 -10.34 11.24 -16.36
CA ALA A 387 -9.96 11.69 -15.02
C ALA A 387 -8.71 12.60 -15.03
N ALA A 388 -8.12 12.89 -16.17
CA ALA A 388 -6.85 13.64 -16.25
C ALA A 388 -6.89 15.01 -15.56
N GLU A 389 -8.05 15.66 -15.54
CA GLU A 389 -8.28 16.97 -14.92
C GLU A 389 -9.11 16.87 -13.62
N ALA A 390 -9.55 15.67 -13.22
CA ALA A 390 -10.48 15.49 -12.09
C ALA A 390 -9.93 15.95 -10.73
N ALA A 391 -8.61 16.13 -10.62
CA ALA A 391 -8.01 16.66 -9.41
C ALA A 391 -8.23 18.18 -9.23
N TYR A 392 -8.69 18.92 -10.26
CA TYR A 392 -8.83 20.37 -10.21
C TYR A 392 -10.00 20.92 -11.05
N LYS A 393 -10.71 20.07 -11.77
CA LYS A 393 -11.96 20.40 -12.48
C LYS A 393 -13.02 19.36 -12.19
N ASP A 394 -14.25 19.78 -12.21
CA ASP A 394 -15.38 18.86 -12.28
C ASP A 394 -15.38 18.13 -13.61
N THR A 395 -15.59 16.82 -13.57
CA THR A 395 -15.44 15.96 -14.75
C THR A 395 -16.52 14.89 -14.81
N PRO A 396 -17.06 14.58 -16.00
CA PRO A 396 -18.09 13.56 -16.18
C PRO A 396 -17.74 12.18 -15.64
N ILE A 397 -16.44 11.87 -15.50
CA ILE A 397 -16.00 10.55 -15.00
C ILE A 397 -16.24 10.42 -13.48
N ILE A 398 -16.09 11.52 -12.73
CA ILE A 398 -16.39 11.56 -11.28
C ILE A 398 -17.91 11.63 -11.09
N ASP A 399 -18.61 12.38 -11.93
CA ASP A 399 -20.07 12.42 -11.93
C ASP A 399 -20.66 11.04 -12.19
N PHE A 400 -20.06 10.25 -13.08
CA PHE A 400 -20.50 8.89 -13.35
C PHE A 400 -20.43 8.01 -12.09
N ILE A 401 -19.31 8.04 -11.35
CA ILE A 401 -19.18 7.30 -10.09
C ILE A 401 -20.26 7.75 -9.11
N ASN A 402 -20.41 9.07 -8.93
CA ASN A 402 -21.40 9.67 -8.03
C ASN A 402 -22.84 9.32 -8.43
N HIS A 403 -23.14 9.35 -9.72
CA HIS A 403 -24.45 8.99 -10.25
C HIS A 403 -24.84 7.56 -9.90
N VAL A 404 -23.95 6.59 -10.16
CA VAL A 404 -24.20 5.18 -9.85
C VAL A 404 -24.36 4.95 -8.35
N GLN A 405 -23.52 5.57 -7.53
CA GLN A 405 -23.61 5.49 -6.07
C GLN A 405 -24.94 6.07 -5.55
N ALA A 406 -25.33 7.25 -6.04
CA ALA A 406 -26.58 7.88 -5.65
C ALA A 406 -27.81 7.07 -6.08
N GLU A 407 -27.87 6.54 -7.32
CA GLU A 407 -28.95 5.66 -7.77
C GLU A 407 -29.04 4.40 -6.90
N THR A 408 -27.90 3.79 -6.57
CA THR A 408 -27.83 2.58 -5.74
C THR A 408 -28.40 2.85 -4.34
N VAL A 409 -27.99 3.95 -3.70
CA VAL A 409 -28.49 4.33 -2.37
C VAL A 409 -29.96 4.71 -2.40
N LYS A 410 -30.41 5.47 -3.40
CA LYS A 410 -31.85 5.79 -3.59
C LYS A 410 -32.70 4.54 -3.70
N ALA A 411 -32.26 3.58 -4.51
CA ALA A 411 -32.97 2.29 -4.65
C ALA A 411 -32.98 1.50 -3.35
N ALA A 412 -31.88 1.48 -2.60
CA ALA A 412 -31.79 0.77 -1.32
C ALA A 412 -32.65 1.40 -0.21
N LEU A 413 -32.84 2.71 -0.23
CA LEU A 413 -33.68 3.42 0.75
C LEU A 413 -35.16 3.50 0.36
N ALA A 414 -35.54 3.04 -0.84
CA ALA A 414 -36.92 3.02 -1.27
C ALA A 414 -37.79 2.20 -0.29
N GLY A 415 -38.93 2.77 0.14
CA GLY A 415 -39.82 2.14 1.12
C GLY A 415 -39.36 2.25 2.58
N THR A 416 -38.22 2.87 2.87
CA THR A 416 -37.77 3.14 4.25
C THR A 416 -38.28 4.52 4.72
N ALA A 417 -38.15 4.79 6.03
CA ALA A 417 -38.45 6.11 6.61
C ALA A 417 -37.59 7.24 6.06
N HIS A 418 -36.49 6.93 5.36
CA HIS A 418 -35.53 7.89 4.82
C HIS A 418 -35.62 8.06 3.29
N ALA A 419 -36.63 7.43 2.65
CA ALA A 419 -36.80 7.45 1.19
C ALA A 419 -37.02 8.86 0.61
N SER A 420 -37.55 9.81 1.41
CA SER A 420 -37.80 11.19 0.98
C SER A 420 -36.61 12.13 1.14
N LEU A 421 -35.54 11.70 1.83
CA LEU A 421 -34.37 12.55 2.01
C LEU A 421 -33.56 12.71 0.71
N PRO A 422 -33.02 13.89 0.44
CA PRO A 422 -32.12 14.08 -0.69
C PRO A 422 -30.88 13.20 -0.55
N VAL A 423 -30.53 12.48 -1.62
CA VAL A 423 -29.31 11.66 -1.67
C VAL A 423 -28.24 12.42 -2.44
N LEU A 424 -27.15 12.71 -1.75
CA LEU A 424 -25.91 13.25 -2.28
C LEU A 424 -24.90 12.09 -2.41
N SER A 425 -23.85 12.27 -3.19
CA SER A 425 -22.83 11.24 -3.35
C SER A 425 -21.42 11.81 -3.30
N GLN A 426 -20.51 11.09 -2.67
CA GLN A 426 -19.10 11.42 -2.55
C GLN A 426 -18.27 10.52 -3.47
N ALA A 427 -17.35 11.12 -4.22
CA ALA A 427 -16.28 10.41 -4.91
C ALA A 427 -14.99 11.23 -4.88
N SER A 428 -13.88 10.54 -5.17
CA SER A 428 -12.54 11.13 -5.26
C SER A 428 -11.95 10.86 -6.65
N CYS A 429 -10.90 11.57 -7.02
CA CYS A 429 -10.07 11.21 -8.16
C CYS A 429 -9.20 9.99 -7.78
N PHE A 430 -9.76 8.78 -7.89
CA PHE A 430 -9.06 7.54 -7.49
C PHE A 430 -7.92 7.16 -8.43
N SER A 431 -7.96 7.61 -9.69
CA SER A 431 -6.92 7.39 -10.70
C SER A 431 -6.94 8.52 -11.71
N ARG A 432 -5.86 9.29 -11.82
CA ARG A 432 -5.73 10.38 -12.80
C ARG A 432 -5.62 9.89 -14.25
N THR A 433 -5.33 8.62 -14.45
CA THR A 433 -5.17 8.00 -15.77
C THR A 433 -6.41 7.26 -16.24
N ALA A 434 -7.43 7.17 -15.38
CA ALA A 434 -8.68 6.49 -15.72
C ALA A 434 -9.40 7.21 -16.87
N SER A 435 -9.91 6.43 -17.83
CA SER A 435 -10.65 6.92 -18.98
C SER A 435 -11.66 5.88 -19.44
N VAL A 436 -12.84 6.33 -19.82
CA VAL A 436 -13.87 5.53 -20.51
C VAL A 436 -13.99 6.05 -21.92
N PRO A 437 -13.77 5.25 -22.97
CA PRO A 437 -13.87 5.68 -24.36
C PRO A 437 -15.33 5.88 -24.79
N ALA A 438 -15.55 6.67 -25.82
CA ALA A 438 -16.81 6.64 -26.55
C ALA A 438 -16.96 5.29 -27.30
N GLY A 439 -18.17 4.76 -27.36
CA GLY A 439 -18.44 3.45 -27.97
C GLY A 439 -18.31 2.31 -26.99
N LYS A 440 -17.64 1.21 -27.35
CA LYS A 440 -17.55 0.00 -26.53
C LYS A 440 -16.80 0.25 -25.23
N VAL A 441 -17.38 -0.22 -24.11
CA VAL A 441 -16.81 -0.14 -22.75
C VAL A 441 -16.59 -1.56 -22.24
N THR A 442 -15.40 -1.84 -21.73
CA THR A 442 -15.04 -3.13 -21.15
C THR A 442 -14.93 -3.07 -19.64
N ILE A 443 -14.72 -4.24 -19.01
CA ILE A 443 -14.54 -4.32 -17.55
C ILE A 443 -13.33 -3.48 -17.09
N ARG A 444 -12.24 -3.45 -17.85
CA ARG A 444 -11.00 -2.76 -17.43
C ARG A 444 -11.18 -1.25 -17.30
N GLU A 445 -11.86 -0.60 -18.26
CA GLU A 445 -12.11 0.83 -18.16
C GLU A 445 -12.92 1.16 -16.91
N VAL A 446 -13.98 0.39 -16.64
CA VAL A 446 -14.81 0.59 -15.44
C VAL A 446 -14.06 0.23 -14.16
N ALA A 447 -13.29 -0.85 -14.15
CA ALA A 447 -12.49 -1.25 -13.00
C ALA A 447 -11.40 -0.21 -12.68
N GLY A 448 -10.83 0.44 -13.70
CA GLY A 448 -9.84 1.50 -13.55
C GLY A 448 -10.39 2.79 -12.91
N LEU A 449 -11.72 3.01 -12.94
CA LEU A 449 -12.34 4.16 -12.26
C LEU A 449 -12.25 4.05 -10.75
N TYR A 450 -12.40 2.83 -10.23
CA TYR A 450 -12.46 2.56 -8.80
C TYR A 450 -11.54 1.37 -8.44
N PRO A 451 -10.21 1.60 -8.30
CA PRO A 451 -9.25 0.52 -8.10
C PRO A 451 -9.27 -0.09 -6.69
N PHE A 452 -9.99 0.52 -5.74
CA PHE A 452 -10.10 0.08 -4.35
C PHE A 452 -11.28 -0.87 -4.13
N GLU A 453 -11.15 -1.76 -3.13
CA GLU A 453 -12.20 -2.72 -2.72
C GLU A 453 -13.18 -2.12 -1.69
N ASN A 454 -13.52 -0.84 -1.84
CA ASN A 454 -14.48 -0.19 -0.95
C ASN A 454 -15.91 -0.63 -1.25
N THR A 455 -16.71 -0.75 -0.20
CA THR A 455 -18.16 -0.94 -0.25
C THR A 455 -18.89 0.38 -0.05
N LEU A 456 -20.18 0.43 -0.43
CA LEU A 456 -20.99 1.64 -0.38
C LEU A 456 -21.84 1.68 0.89
N GLU A 457 -21.88 2.83 1.55
CA GLU A 457 -22.74 3.11 2.69
C GLU A 457 -23.60 4.36 2.47
N ALA A 458 -24.74 4.44 3.17
CA ALA A 458 -25.58 5.63 3.26
C ALA A 458 -25.51 6.20 4.68
N ARG A 459 -25.06 7.45 4.80
CA ARG A 459 -24.86 8.15 6.06
C ARG A 459 -25.74 9.38 6.15
N LEU A 460 -26.34 9.65 7.32
CA LEU A 460 -27.17 10.83 7.56
C LEU A 460 -26.30 11.98 8.05
N LEU A 461 -26.31 13.10 7.32
CA LEU A 461 -25.59 14.31 7.67
C LEU A 461 -26.49 15.54 7.55
N THR A 462 -26.21 16.58 8.35
CA THR A 462 -26.84 17.90 8.19
C THR A 462 -26.07 18.77 7.21
N GLY A 463 -26.68 19.87 6.74
CA GLY A 463 -26.03 20.83 5.87
C GLY A 463 -24.76 21.42 6.49
N ALA A 464 -24.78 21.74 7.80
CA ALA A 464 -23.59 22.21 8.51
C ALA A 464 -22.45 21.18 8.50
N GLN A 465 -22.78 19.89 8.66
CA GLN A 465 -21.80 18.80 8.63
C GLN A 465 -21.22 18.61 7.22
N LEU A 466 -22.03 18.74 6.18
CA LEU A 466 -21.58 18.70 4.78
C LEU A 466 -20.65 19.87 4.46
N ARG A 467 -20.95 21.07 4.94
CA ARG A 467 -20.05 22.23 4.82
C ARG A 467 -18.70 21.95 5.45
N ALA A 468 -18.67 21.43 6.68
CA ALA A 468 -17.43 21.07 7.37
C ALA A 468 -16.66 19.98 6.63
N TYR A 469 -17.36 19.02 6.04
CA TYR A 469 -16.78 17.97 5.21
C TYR A 469 -16.08 18.53 3.97
N LEU A 470 -16.74 19.41 3.22
CA LEU A 470 -16.19 20.05 2.03
C LEU A 470 -15.01 20.97 2.35
N GLU A 471 -15.09 21.74 3.46
CA GLU A 471 -13.98 22.57 3.93
C GLU A 471 -12.74 21.72 4.27
N PHE A 472 -12.96 20.55 4.88
CA PHE A 472 -11.87 19.63 5.17
C PHE A 472 -11.25 19.07 3.89
N SER A 473 -12.06 18.71 2.89
CA SER A 473 -11.60 18.25 1.59
C SER A 473 -10.80 19.32 0.85
N ALA A 474 -11.26 20.58 0.88
CA ALA A 474 -10.64 21.69 0.21
C ALA A 474 -9.20 22.02 0.67
N ARG A 475 -8.72 21.44 1.78
CA ARG A 475 -7.30 21.51 2.20
C ARG A 475 -6.34 20.88 1.20
N TYR A 476 -6.86 20.07 0.29
CA TYR A 476 -6.11 19.46 -0.80
C TYR A 476 -5.42 20.49 -1.70
N TYR A 477 -5.97 21.70 -1.83
CA TYR A 477 -5.39 22.73 -2.67
C TYR A 477 -4.34 23.57 -1.95
N VAL A 478 -3.32 23.98 -2.71
CA VAL A 478 -2.35 24.97 -2.27
C VAL A 478 -3.01 26.34 -2.27
N ARG A 479 -2.81 27.14 -1.21
CA ARG A 479 -3.27 28.51 -1.19
C ARG A 479 -2.57 29.32 -2.27
N THR A 480 -3.34 30.01 -3.11
CA THR A 480 -2.82 30.80 -4.23
C THR A 480 -3.31 32.25 -4.11
N ALA A 481 -2.37 33.19 -3.99
CA ALA A 481 -2.68 34.61 -3.86
C ALA A 481 -3.43 35.13 -5.10
N PRO A 482 -4.32 36.15 -4.93
CA PRO A 482 -4.94 36.85 -6.07
C PRO A 482 -3.90 37.34 -7.06
N GLY A 483 -4.15 37.13 -8.38
CA GLY A 483 -3.22 37.55 -9.44
C GLY A 483 -1.99 36.66 -9.68
N ALA A 484 -1.67 35.72 -8.80
CA ALA A 484 -0.56 34.80 -9.02
C ALA A 484 -0.84 33.84 -10.20
N PRO A 485 0.15 33.42 -11.00
CA PRO A 485 -0.07 32.42 -12.04
C PRO A 485 -0.51 31.08 -11.41
N VAL A 486 -1.43 30.39 -12.07
CA VAL A 486 -1.89 29.05 -11.66
C VAL A 486 -1.21 28.00 -12.52
N ASP A 487 -0.48 27.10 -11.88
CA ASP A 487 0.13 25.93 -12.51
C ASP A 487 -0.61 24.68 -12.01
N PRO A 488 -1.34 23.95 -12.87
CA PRO A 488 -2.08 22.76 -12.46
C PRO A 488 -1.19 21.69 -11.78
N ALA A 489 0.09 21.63 -12.15
CA ALA A 489 1.04 20.68 -11.57
C ALA A 489 1.43 21.00 -10.11
N LYS A 490 1.21 22.26 -9.68
CA LYS A 490 1.55 22.76 -8.33
C LYS A 490 0.33 23.19 -7.52
N LEU A 491 -0.87 22.95 -8.05
CA LEU A 491 -2.12 23.43 -7.49
C LEU A 491 -2.56 22.65 -6.25
N THR A 492 -2.08 21.40 -6.12
CA THR A 492 -2.53 20.47 -5.10
C THR A 492 -1.43 20.09 -4.12
N ASN A 493 -1.81 19.71 -2.91
CA ASN A 493 -0.96 19.14 -1.88
C ASN A 493 -0.87 17.60 -1.99
N ALA A 494 -0.92 17.05 -3.20
CA ALA A 494 -1.00 15.59 -3.44
C ALA A 494 0.17 14.79 -2.84
N GLU A 495 1.33 15.42 -2.57
CA GLU A 495 2.45 14.79 -1.86
C GLU A 495 2.15 14.49 -0.38
N SER A 496 1.25 15.27 0.25
CA SER A 496 0.88 15.14 1.67
C SER A 496 -0.57 14.70 1.88
N ILE A 497 -1.44 14.95 0.92
CA ILE A 497 -2.85 14.55 0.91
C ILE A 497 -3.07 13.76 -0.39
N PRO A 498 -3.08 12.42 -0.35
CA PRO A 498 -3.30 11.59 -1.54
C PRO A 498 -4.62 11.94 -2.24
N ASP A 499 -4.69 11.78 -3.56
CA ASP A 499 -5.86 12.10 -4.37
C ASP A 499 -7.15 11.42 -3.87
N TYR A 500 -7.04 10.20 -3.36
CA TYR A 500 -8.18 9.49 -2.75
C TYR A 500 -8.65 10.08 -1.41
N ASN A 501 -7.95 11.07 -0.86
CA ASN A 501 -8.35 11.88 0.30
C ASN A 501 -8.78 13.31 -0.09
N TYR A 502 -9.05 13.54 -1.37
CA TYR A 502 -9.72 14.72 -1.89
C TYR A 502 -11.09 14.31 -2.44
N ASP A 503 -12.14 14.63 -1.70
CA ASP A 503 -13.51 14.26 -2.01
C ASP A 503 -14.28 15.45 -2.61
N VAL A 504 -15.04 15.17 -3.64
CA VAL A 504 -16.10 16.06 -4.14
C VAL A 504 -17.47 15.45 -3.82
N VAL A 505 -18.47 16.31 -3.64
CA VAL A 505 -19.84 15.88 -3.34
C VAL A 505 -20.75 16.34 -4.47
N SER A 506 -21.33 15.38 -5.19
CA SER A 506 -22.32 15.64 -6.22
C SER A 506 -23.73 15.78 -5.64
N GLY A 507 -24.53 16.65 -6.27
CA GLY A 507 -25.89 17.03 -5.85
C GLY A 507 -25.94 18.30 -5.00
N LEU A 508 -24.78 18.91 -4.69
CA LEU A 508 -24.64 20.28 -4.19
C LEU A 508 -23.96 21.14 -5.25
N SER A 509 -24.18 22.46 -5.22
CA SER A 509 -23.40 23.40 -6.03
C SER A 509 -22.56 24.28 -5.13
N TYR A 510 -21.24 24.41 -5.41
CA TYR A 510 -20.33 25.20 -4.59
C TYR A 510 -19.07 25.65 -5.37
N GLU A 511 -18.37 26.60 -4.79
CA GLU A 511 -17.05 27.02 -5.28
C GLU A 511 -16.00 26.80 -4.19
N ILE A 512 -14.78 26.46 -4.62
CA ILE A 512 -13.62 26.32 -3.74
C ILE A 512 -12.70 27.50 -4.02
N ASP A 513 -12.71 28.50 -3.14
CA ASP A 513 -11.87 29.70 -3.29
C ASP A 513 -10.48 29.46 -2.69
N ILE A 514 -9.52 29.19 -3.57
CA ILE A 514 -8.13 28.86 -3.19
C ILE A 514 -7.31 30.08 -2.73
N ALA A 515 -7.82 31.29 -2.82
CA ALA A 515 -7.19 32.46 -2.22
C ALA A 515 -7.36 32.48 -0.69
N LYS A 516 -8.41 31.81 -0.19
CA LYS A 516 -8.74 31.78 1.22
C LYS A 516 -7.95 30.74 2.01
N GLU A 517 -7.92 30.92 3.32
CA GLU A 517 -7.34 29.94 4.24
C GLU A 517 -8.18 28.65 4.28
N PRO A 518 -7.55 27.47 4.50
CA PRO A 518 -8.28 26.24 4.77
C PRO A 518 -9.29 26.43 5.93
N GLY A 519 -10.52 25.95 5.73
CA GLY A 519 -11.63 26.13 6.67
C GLY A 519 -12.56 27.31 6.34
N SER A 520 -12.26 28.06 5.25
CA SER A 520 -13.08 29.18 4.77
C SER A 520 -13.15 29.24 3.24
N ARG A 521 -12.87 28.12 2.57
CA ARG A 521 -12.73 28.02 1.11
C ARG A 521 -14.04 27.73 0.37
N ILE A 522 -15.00 27.12 1.05
CA ILE A 522 -16.27 26.76 0.45
C ILE A 522 -17.18 27.99 0.44
N VAL A 523 -17.45 28.48 -0.76
CA VAL A 523 -18.32 29.65 -1.00
C VAL A 523 -19.46 29.29 -1.95
N ASN A 524 -20.54 30.07 -1.92
CA ASN A 524 -21.71 29.86 -2.75
C ASN A 524 -22.35 28.46 -2.65
N LEU A 525 -22.20 27.81 -1.47
CA LEU A 525 -22.72 26.47 -1.23
C LEU A 525 -24.25 26.47 -1.24
N SER A 526 -24.83 25.70 -2.16
CA SER A 526 -26.27 25.66 -2.40
C SER A 526 -26.77 24.26 -2.73
N PHE A 527 -28.04 24.03 -2.47
CA PHE A 527 -28.80 22.85 -2.85
C PHE A 527 -30.03 23.27 -3.66
N GLN A 528 -30.20 22.75 -4.88
CA GLN A 528 -31.29 23.09 -5.80
C GLN A 528 -31.46 24.62 -6.01
N GLY A 529 -30.31 25.31 -6.16
CA GLY A 529 -30.28 26.77 -6.42
C GLY A 529 -30.58 27.66 -5.20
N LYS A 530 -30.76 27.08 -4.00
CA LYS A 530 -30.95 27.83 -2.75
C LYS A 530 -29.72 27.65 -1.85
N PRO A 531 -29.34 28.68 -1.07
CA PRO A 531 -28.27 28.51 -0.06
C PRO A 531 -28.52 27.26 0.81
N LEU A 532 -27.47 26.49 1.07
CA LEU A 532 -27.60 25.28 1.87
C LEU A 532 -28.07 25.62 3.29
N ASP A 533 -29.20 25.05 3.68
CA ASP A 533 -29.68 25.13 5.05
C ASP A 533 -28.84 24.20 5.94
N ASP A 534 -28.18 24.77 6.94
CA ASP A 534 -27.29 24.06 7.87
C ASP A 534 -28.04 23.01 8.71
N ALA A 535 -29.36 23.17 8.92
CA ALA A 535 -30.19 22.22 9.69
C ALA A 535 -30.85 21.14 8.81
N ALA A 536 -30.87 21.31 7.49
CA ALA A 536 -31.46 20.29 6.59
C ALA A 536 -30.70 18.97 6.63
N GLU A 537 -31.43 17.87 6.57
CA GLU A 537 -30.87 16.52 6.57
C GLU A 537 -30.70 15.98 5.16
N PHE A 538 -29.58 15.33 4.93
CA PHE A 538 -29.19 14.71 3.67
C PHE A 538 -28.67 13.27 3.91
N VAL A 539 -28.86 12.42 2.94
CA VAL A 539 -28.18 11.14 2.86
C VAL A 539 -26.93 11.32 2.02
N LEU A 540 -25.76 11.00 2.58
CA LEU A 540 -24.51 10.94 1.82
C LEU A 540 -24.20 9.49 1.46
N ALA A 541 -24.20 9.17 0.16
CA ALA A 541 -23.61 7.95 -0.37
C ALA A 541 -22.08 8.08 -0.30
N VAL A 542 -21.45 7.20 0.44
CA VAL A 542 -20.03 7.30 0.80
C VAL A 542 -19.37 5.93 0.90
N ASN A 543 -18.08 5.83 0.62
CA ASN A 543 -17.38 4.56 0.76
C ASN A 543 -17.12 4.18 2.24
N ASN A 544 -16.99 2.87 2.50
CA ASN A 544 -16.77 2.33 3.85
C ASN A 544 -15.46 2.82 4.49
N TYR A 545 -14.43 3.10 3.71
CA TYR A 545 -13.17 3.68 4.20
C TYR A 545 -13.45 5.01 4.88
N ARG A 546 -14.17 5.91 4.20
CA ARG A 546 -14.57 7.20 4.74
C ARG A 546 -15.57 7.06 5.91
N ALA A 547 -16.53 6.17 5.75
CA ALA A 547 -17.55 5.89 6.76
C ALA A 547 -16.98 5.34 8.08
N SER A 548 -15.84 4.63 8.04
CA SER A 548 -15.13 4.14 9.24
C SER A 548 -14.13 5.13 9.82
N GLY A 549 -13.89 6.28 9.17
CA GLY A 549 -12.99 7.32 9.65
C GLY A 549 -11.69 7.49 8.87
N GLY A 550 -11.51 6.73 7.81
CA GLY A 550 -10.34 6.86 6.93
C GLY A 550 -10.20 8.26 6.33
N GLY A 551 -8.97 8.77 6.29
CA GLY A 551 -8.67 10.15 5.89
C GLY A 551 -9.10 11.21 6.89
N ASN A 552 -9.67 10.83 8.03
CA ASN A 552 -10.01 11.70 9.16
C ASN A 552 -11.03 12.81 8.83
N PHE A 553 -11.97 12.52 7.91
CA PHE A 553 -13.04 13.47 7.55
C PHE A 553 -14.02 13.69 8.70
N PRO A 554 -14.44 14.94 8.97
CA PRO A 554 -15.28 15.25 10.11
C PRO A 554 -16.69 14.65 9.95
N HIS A 555 -17.31 14.32 11.08
CA HIS A 555 -18.70 13.90 11.27
C HIS A 555 -19.09 12.54 10.67
N VAL A 556 -18.54 12.10 9.54
CA VAL A 556 -19.00 10.91 8.80
C VAL A 556 -18.94 9.64 9.63
N ALA A 557 -17.81 9.36 10.29
CA ALA A 557 -17.64 8.14 11.08
C ALA A 557 -18.59 8.05 12.28
N ARG A 558 -19.06 9.19 12.77
CA ARG A 558 -19.99 9.29 13.92
C ARG A 558 -21.45 9.48 13.49
N SER A 559 -21.71 9.66 12.20
CA SER A 559 -23.05 9.85 11.66
C SER A 559 -23.86 8.56 11.67
N LYS A 560 -25.19 8.68 11.67
CA LYS A 560 -26.10 7.52 11.63
C LYS A 560 -25.96 6.80 10.29
N GLN A 561 -25.62 5.52 10.32
CA GLN A 561 -25.67 4.63 9.18
C GLN A 561 -27.13 4.27 8.88
N LEU A 562 -27.59 4.57 7.68
CA LEU A 562 -28.95 4.25 7.22
C LEU A 562 -28.98 2.93 6.45
N TRP A 563 -27.88 2.65 5.71
CA TRP A 563 -27.74 1.45 4.90
C TRP A 563 -26.25 1.17 4.63
N ALA A 564 -25.90 -0.08 4.35
CA ALA A 564 -24.58 -0.48 3.88
C ALA A 564 -24.72 -1.67 2.91
N ASN A 565 -23.88 -1.71 1.89
CA ASN A 565 -23.72 -2.83 0.98
C ASN A 565 -22.50 -3.68 1.40
N SER A 566 -22.52 -4.95 1.06
CA SER A 566 -21.34 -5.84 1.13
C SER A 566 -20.63 -5.97 -0.23
N GLU A 567 -21.24 -5.47 -1.30
CA GLU A 567 -20.67 -5.47 -2.64
C GLU A 567 -19.73 -4.27 -2.84
N GLU A 568 -18.63 -4.49 -3.51
CA GLU A 568 -17.67 -3.44 -3.84
C GLU A 568 -18.28 -2.42 -4.82
N ILE A 569 -17.96 -1.14 -4.63
CA ILE A 569 -18.43 -0.04 -5.50
C ILE A 569 -18.05 -0.31 -6.95
N ARG A 570 -16.83 -0.82 -7.21
CA ARG A 570 -16.38 -1.22 -8.55
C ARG A 570 -17.35 -2.21 -9.21
N ASN A 571 -17.80 -3.22 -8.47
CA ASN A 571 -18.74 -4.22 -8.99
C ASN A 571 -20.14 -3.64 -9.16
N THR A 572 -20.55 -2.76 -8.28
CA THR A 572 -21.79 -1.99 -8.41
C THR A 572 -21.79 -1.20 -9.72
N ILE A 573 -20.68 -0.52 -10.04
CA ILE A 573 -20.55 0.24 -11.32
C ILE A 573 -20.55 -0.73 -12.52
N ILE A 574 -19.78 -1.82 -12.49
CA ILE A 574 -19.76 -2.84 -13.54
C ILE A 574 -21.17 -3.43 -13.75
N GLY A 575 -21.86 -3.76 -12.65
CA GLY A 575 -23.24 -4.30 -12.67
C GLY A 575 -24.23 -3.30 -13.26
N TRP A 576 -24.10 -2.02 -12.91
CA TRP A 576 -24.90 -0.93 -13.46
C TRP A 576 -24.73 -0.80 -14.98
N VAL A 577 -23.49 -0.78 -15.47
CA VAL A 577 -23.18 -0.71 -16.92
C VAL A 577 -23.75 -1.92 -17.65
N LYS A 578 -23.59 -3.13 -17.11
CA LYS A 578 -24.18 -4.34 -17.69
C LYS A 578 -25.70 -4.29 -17.75
N ALA A 579 -26.36 -3.81 -16.69
CA ALA A 579 -27.81 -3.74 -16.62
C ALA A 579 -28.40 -2.67 -17.55
N LYS A 580 -27.75 -1.52 -17.69
CA LYS A 580 -28.18 -0.42 -18.58
C LYS A 580 -27.76 -0.65 -20.04
N GLY A 581 -26.68 -1.37 -20.29
CA GLY A 581 -26.09 -1.59 -21.62
C GLY A 581 -25.43 -0.37 -22.25
N SER A 582 -25.71 0.84 -21.72
CA SER A 582 -25.15 2.10 -22.21
C SER A 582 -24.99 3.11 -21.08
N ILE A 583 -23.94 3.94 -21.20
CA ILE A 583 -23.67 5.11 -20.38
C ILE A 583 -24.04 6.34 -21.21
N ASP A 584 -25.14 7.00 -20.87
CA ASP A 584 -25.51 8.30 -21.44
C ASP A 584 -24.90 9.41 -20.59
N VAL A 585 -23.77 9.93 -21.03
CA VAL A 585 -23.01 10.96 -20.30
C VAL A 585 -23.84 12.24 -20.12
N GLY A 586 -24.69 12.60 -21.07
CA GLY A 586 -25.56 13.76 -20.98
C GLY A 586 -26.64 13.69 -19.89
N ALA A 587 -26.94 12.48 -19.40
CA ALA A 587 -27.97 12.29 -18.38
C ALA A 587 -27.49 12.65 -16.95
N PHE A 588 -26.18 12.71 -16.69
CA PHE A 588 -25.64 12.94 -15.35
C PHE A 588 -24.51 13.96 -15.29
N ALA A 589 -23.81 14.23 -16.37
CA ALA A 589 -22.71 15.19 -16.38
C ALA A 589 -23.23 16.62 -16.11
N SER A 590 -22.74 17.20 -15.04
CA SER A 590 -23.07 18.58 -14.62
C SER A 590 -21.82 19.21 -13.97
N VAL A 591 -21.75 20.55 -13.98
CA VAL A 591 -20.70 21.25 -13.25
C VAL A 591 -21.24 21.57 -11.86
N ASP A 592 -20.97 20.71 -10.91
CA ASP A 592 -21.43 20.84 -9.53
C ASP A 592 -20.49 21.75 -8.71
N TRP A 593 -19.20 21.79 -9.05
CA TRP A 593 -18.23 22.61 -8.34
C TRP A 593 -17.18 23.22 -9.29
N LYS A 594 -16.53 24.27 -8.84
CA LYS A 594 -15.41 24.89 -9.55
C LYS A 594 -14.40 25.50 -8.59
N LEU A 595 -13.16 25.58 -9.05
CA LEU A 595 -12.13 26.35 -8.36
C LEU A 595 -12.28 27.84 -8.72
N THR A 596 -12.24 28.67 -7.68
CA THR A 596 -12.16 30.11 -7.82
C THR A 596 -10.98 30.67 -7.05
N ARG A 597 -10.57 31.84 -7.39
CA ARG A 597 -9.55 32.62 -6.71
C ARG A 597 -10.04 34.06 -6.57
N ASP A 598 -10.42 34.44 -5.35
CA ASP A 598 -11.06 35.72 -5.04
C ASP A 598 -12.32 35.97 -5.91
N GLY A 599 -13.16 34.92 -6.01
CA GLY A 599 -14.41 34.92 -6.77
C GLY A 599 -14.26 34.78 -8.30
N VAL A 600 -13.04 34.71 -8.84
CA VAL A 600 -12.79 34.52 -10.28
C VAL A 600 -12.49 33.06 -10.57
N PRO A 601 -13.14 32.38 -11.54
CA PRO A 601 -12.81 31.02 -11.95
C PRO A 601 -11.32 30.85 -12.29
N VAL A 602 -10.74 29.73 -11.87
CA VAL A 602 -9.32 29.42 -12.13
C VAL A 602 -9.13 28.85 -13.54
N PHE A 603 -10.14 28.11 -14.05
CA PHE A 603 -10.13 27.45 -15.36
C PHE A 603 -11.42 27.74 -16.14
#